data_41e20a5360588f921a1b22e30922d183
#
_entry.id   41e20a5360588f921a1b22e30922d183
#
_cell.length_a   1.000
_cell.length_b   1.000
_cell.length_c   1.000
_cell.angle_alpha   90.00
_cell.angle_beta   90.00
_cell.angle_gamma   90.00
#
_symmetry.space_group_name_H-M   'P 1'
#
loop_
_entity.id
_entity.type
_entity.pdbx_description
1 polymer ?
#
loop_
_entity_poly.entity_id
_entity_poly.type
_entity_poly.pdbx_seq_one_letter_code
_entity_poly.pdbx_strand_id
1 'polypeptide(L)'
;TTYIDKYVYDGHIDYTPYEIIHIKENSFKSIYRGVPRLKPAYRTMYLMDNMRKFQDNFFKNGAVPGLVLKSPNTLSDRIKERMLQAWSTRYNPKNGGKRPLILDGGLEVDSLTKVNFKELDFQPSIAANEKIILEALGVPPILLDGGNNANIRPNHRLYYLETILPIVRKIGYACERYFGFKLVEDVHGVPALQPELRDQAAYYATLVNTGIMTPNEVRDAMNMEPIEGHDELRIPANIAGSAVNPEEGGRPPEETEDTEDE
;
A
#
# COMPACT_ATOMS: atom_id res chain seq x y z
N THR A 1 -9.64 22.10 -29.57
CA THR A 1 -11.07 21.81 -29.36
C THR A 1 -11.26 21.31 -27.95
N THR A 2 -11.85 22.16 -27.10
CA THR A 2 -12.17 21.81 -25.72
C THR A 2 -13.41 20.90 -25.76
N TYR A 3 -13.26 19.65 -25.31
CA TYR A 3 -14.37 18.67 -25.23
C TYR A 3 -15.34 18.96 -24.08
N ILE A 4 -15.00 19.92 -23.21
CA ILE A 4 -15.79 20.31 -22.04
C ILE A 4 -16.12 21.80 -22.19
N ASP A 5 -17.41 22.12 -22.23
CA ASP A 5 -17.85 23.51 -22.36
C ASP A 5 -17.80 24.22 -21.00
N LYS A 6 -18.28 23.57 -19.95
CA LYS A 6 -18.30 24.11 -18.59
C LYS A 6 -18.31 23.02 -17.53
N TYR A 7 -17.92 23.38 -16.32
CA TYR A 7 -18.11 22.60 -15.10
C TYR A 7 -19.21 23.23 -14.27
N VAL A 8 -20.13 22.41 -13.75
CA VAL A 8 -21.21 22.87 -12.87
C VAL A 8 -20.98 22.31 -11.48
N TYR A 9 -20.83 23.19 -10.50
CA TYR A 9 -20.69 22.83 -9.10
C TYR A 9 -22.01 23.08 -8.38
N ASP A 10 -22.46 22.11 -7.59
CA ASP A 10 -23.70 22.14 -6.80
C ASP A 10 -24.96 22.56 -7.59
N GLY A 11 -24.96 22.33 -8.91
CA GLY A 11 -26.08 22.66 -9.81
C GLY A 11 -26.31 24.13 -10.09
N HIS A 12 -25.52 25.05 -9.50
CA HIS A 12 -25.75 26.49 -9.57
C HIS A 12 -24.54 27.33 -10.01
N ILE A 13 -23.32 26.83 -9.82
CA ILE A 13 -22.11 27.59 -10.12
C ILE A 13 -21.45 27.01 -11.35
N ASP A 14 -21.33 27.81 -12.40
CA ASP A 14 -20.67 27.45 -13.66
C ASP A 14 -19.23 27.94 -13.65
N TYR A 15 -18.29 27.03 -13.98
CA TYR A 15 -16.88 27.33 -14.18
C TYR A 15 -16.48 27.02 -15.61
N THR A 16 -15.65 27.84 -16.18
CA THR A 16 -15.02 27.57 -17.47
C THR A 16 -13.91 26.53 -17.32
N PRO A 17 -13.53 25.83 -18.41
CA PRO A 17 -12.40 24.87 -18.37
C PRO A 17 -11.06 25.49 -17.96
N TYR A 18 -10.93 26.81 -18.03
CA TYR A 18 -9.72 27.54 -17.63
C TYR A 18 -9.66 27.87 -16.14
N GLU A 19 -10.75 27.72 -15.43
CA GLU A 19 -10.84 28.00 -13.99
C GLU A 19 -10.68 26.74 -13.14
N ILE A 20 -10.64 25.55 -13.77
CA ILE A 20 -10.59 24.27 -13.05
C ILE A 20 -9.44 23.40 -13.56
N ILE A 21 -8.64 22.88 -12.64
CA ILE A 21 -7.67 21.84 -12.92
C ILE A 21 -8.38 20.48 -12.80
N HIS A 22 -8.73 19.89 -13.95
CA HIS A 22 -9.41 18.61 -13.99
C HIS A 22 -8.43 17.45 -14.03
N ILE A 23 -8.27 16.75 -12.92
CA ILE A 23 -7.43 15.56 -12.79
C ILE A 23 -8.32 14.32 -12.68
N LYS A 24 -8.15 13.34 -13.56
CA LYS A 24 -8.97 12.13 -13.60
C LYS A 24 -8.14 10.89 -13.87
N GLU A 25 -8.64 9.75 -13.41
CA GLU A 25 -8.12 8.45 -13.82
C GLU A 25 -8.59 8.09 -15.24
N ASN A 26 -7.86 7.18 -15.90
CA ASN A 26 -8.23 6.76 -17.24
C ASN A 26 -9.58 6.03 -17.26
N SER A 27 -10.34 6.22 -18.32
CA SER A 27 -11.63 5.56 -18.52
C SER A 27 -11.83 5.21 -20.00
N PHE A 28 -12.19 3.96 -20.26
CA PHE A 28 -12.60 3.53 -21.58
C PHE A 28 -14.08 3.83 -21.90
N LYS A 29 -14.86 4.22 -20.86
CA LYS A 29 -16.30 4.47 -20.99
C LYS A 29 -16.65 5.94 -21.17
N SER A 30 -15.81 6.83 -20.71
CA SER A 30 -16.07 8.27 -20.75
C SER A 30 -14.77 9.05 -20.88
N ILE A 31 -14.78 10.03 -21.76
CA ILE A 31 -13.69 11.01 -21.87
C ILE A 31 -13.80 12.10 -20.81
N TYR A 32 -14.97 12.25 -20.18
CA TYR A 32 -15.24 13.30 -19.20
C TYR A 32 -14.95 12.88 -17.76
N ARG A 33 -15.14 11.59 -17.44
CA ARG A 33 -15.01 11.08 -16.06
C ARG A 33 -14.06 9.90 -16.00
N GLY A 34 -13.19 9.91 -15.01
CA GLY A 34 -12.30 8.79 -14.72
C GLY A 34 -13.02 7.61 -14.05
N VAL A 35 -12.36 6.48 -14.02
CA VAL A 35 -12.81 5.28 -13.30
C VAL A 35 -12.05 5.21 -11.98
N PRO A 36 -12.73 5.11 -10.82
CA PRO A 36 -12.07 4.97 -9.53
C PRO A 36 -11.18 3.72 -9.50
N ARG A 37 -10.01 3.78 -8.89
CA ARG A 37 -9.10 2.63 -8.69
C ARG A 37 -9.77 1.50 -7.90
N LEU A 38 -10.66 1.82 -6.98
CA LEU A 38 -11.42 0.84 -6.20
C LEU A 38 -12.50 0.11 -6.98
N LYS A 39 -12.82 0.53 -8.21
CA LYS A 39 -13.91 -0.10 -8.98
C LYS A 39 -13.73 -1.60 -9.22
N PRO A 40 -12.54 -2.13 -9.53
CA PRO A 40 -12.32 -3.57 -9.66
C PRO A 40 -12.58 -4.32 -8.35
N ALA A 41 -12.25 -3.71 -7.20
CA ALA A 41 -12.43 -4.29 -5.87
C ALA A 41 -13.82 -4.07 -5.27
N TYR A 42 -14.73 -3.34 -5.92
CA TYR A 42 -16.05 -2.99 -5.37
C TYR A 42 -16.85 -4.22 -4.93
N ARG A 43 -16.85 -5.28 -5.74
CA ARG A 43 -17.55 -6.53 -5.42
C ARG A 43 -16.97 -7.22 -4.18
N THR A 44 -15.66 -7.19 -4.05
CA THR A 44 -14.92 -7.74 -2.90
C THR A 44 -15.24 -6.95 -1.62
N MET A 45 -15.25 -5.61 -1.71
CA MET A 45 -15.63 -4.75 -0.58
C MET A 45 -17.07 -5.02 -0.12
N TYR A 46 -18.01 -5.15 -1.05
CA TYR A 46 -19.40 -5.48 -0.75
C TYR A 46 -19.54 -6.85 -0.11
N LEU A 47 -18.79 -7.85 -0.60
CA LEU A 47 -18.76 -9.19 0.00
C LEU A 47 -18.24 -9.15 1.44
N MET A 48 -17.14 -8.44 1.69
CA MET A 48 -16.59 -8.27 3.05
C MET A 48 -17.56 -7.57 4.00
N ASP A 49 -18.24 -6.53 3.54
CA ASP A 49 -19.26 -5.84 4.33
C ASP A 49 -20.42 -6.79 4.72
N ASN A 50 -20.87 -7.60 3.76
CA ASN A 50 -21.91 -8.61 4.05
C ASN A 50 -21.43 -9.71 4.99
N MET A 51 -20.17 -10.17 4.88
CA MET A 51 -19.59 -11.13 5.82
C MET A 51 -19.55 -10.55 7.24
N ARG A 52 -19.10 -9.31 7.41
CA ARG A 52 -19.06 -8.62 8.71
C ARG A 52 -20.45 -8.44 9.28
N LYS A 53 -21.42 -7.99 8.46
CA LYS A 53 -22.82 -7.86 8.87
C LYS A 53 -23.44 -9.19 9.29
N PHE A 54 -23.11 -10.26 8.56
CA PHE A 54 -23.55 -11.60 8.93
C PHE A 54 -22.99 -12.02 10.29
N GLN A 55 -21.68 -11.84 10.52
CA GLN A 55 -21.04 -12.13 11.80
C GLN A 55 -21.66 -11.30 12.94
N ASP A 56 -21.83 -10.01 12.73
CA ASP A 56 -22.48 -9.11 13.71
C ASP A 56 -23.87 -9.58 14.08
N ASN A 57 -24.70 -9.91 13.10
CA ASN A 57 -26.06 -10.39 13.33
C ASN A 57 -26.06 -11.77 14.00
N PHE A 58 -25.15 -12.64 13.62
CA PHE A 58 -24.98 -13.96 14.22
C PHE A 58 -24.66 -13.84 15.71
N PHE A 59 -23.69 -13.01 16.09
CA PHE A 59 -23.33 -12.79 17.48
C PHE A 59 -24.43 -12.04 18.25
N LYS A 60 -25.08 -11.04 17.65
CA LYS A 60 -26.20 -10.32 18.25
C LYS A 60 -27.38 -11.24 18.56
N ASN A 61 -27.59 -12.27 17.75
CA ASN A 61 -28.66 -13.27 17.95
C ASN A 61 -28.23 -14.48 18.80
N GLY A 62 -27.09 -14.37 19.51
CA GLY A 62 -26.62 -15.40 20.42
C GLY A 62 -25.95 -16.59 19.76
N ALA A 63 -25.43 -16.41 18.57
CA ALA A 63 -24.73 -17.44 17.79
C ALA A 63 -25.60 -18.68 17.49
N VAL A 64 -26.91 -18.53 17.46
CA VAL A 64 -27.85 -19.60 17.11
C VAL A 64 -28.46 -19.32 15.75
N PRO A 65 -28.04 -20.05 14.70
CA PRO A 65 -28.67 -19.92 13.39
C PRO A 65 -30.04 -20.57 13.42
N GLY A 66 -31.10 -19.77 13.34
CA GLY A 66 -32.46 -20.24 13.11
C GLY A 66 -32.91 -21.43 13.98
N LEU A 67 -33.53 -21.18 15.10
CA LEU A 67 -34.19 -22.23 15.87
C LEU A 67 -35.56 -22.52 15.30
N VAL A 68 -35.86 -23.80 15.15
CA VAL A 68 -37.16 -24.32 14.80
C VAL A 68 -37.76 -25.03 16.01
N LEU A 69 -38.90 -24.57 16.46
CA LEU A 69 -39.68 -25.27 17.43
C LEU A 69 -40.65 -26.22 16.69
N LYS A 70 -40.46 -27.50 16.84
CA LYS A 70 -41.35 -28.52 16.30
C LYS A 70 -42.37 -28.89 17.39
N SER A 71 -43.65 -28.91 17.00
CA SER A 71 -44.72 -29.37 17.85
C SER A 71 -45.42 -30.57 17.22
N PRO A 72 -45.72 -31.62 17.98
CA PRO A 72 -46.47 -32.79 17.47
C PRO A 72 -47.93 -32.42 17.15
N ASN A 73 -48.44 -31.35 17.77
CA ASN A 73 -49.81 -30.88 17.59
C ASN A 73 -49.86 -29.58 16.83
N THR A 74 -50.96 -29.34 16.09
CA THR A 74 -51.19 -28.06 15.39
C THR A 74 -51.46 -26.97 16.42
N LEU A 75 -50.59 -25.94 16.42
CA LEU A 75 -50.73 -24.79 17.31
C LEU A 75 -51.55 -23.70 16.62
N SER A 76 -52.45 -23.06 17.38
CA SER A 76 -53.14 -21.87 16.87
C SER A 76 -52.17 -20.68 16.74
N ASP A 77 -52.46 -19.76 15.82
CA ASP A 77 -51.57 -18.62 15.56
C ASP A 77 -51.35 -17.73 16.81
N ARG A 78 -52.36 -17.61 17.65
CA ARG A 78 -52.26 -16.92 18.96
C ARG A 78 -51.22 -17.57 19.90
N ILE A 79 -51.10 -18.90 19.87
CA ILE A 79 -50.12 -19.63 20.67
C ILE A 79 -48.74 -19.44 20.08
N LYS A 80 -48.61 -19.48 18.74
CA LYS A 80 -47.34 -19.24 18.03
C LYS A 80 -46.78 -17.85 18.34
N GLU A 81 -47.63 -16.80 18.25
CA GLU A 81 -47.21 -15.44 18.57
C GLU A 81 -46.79 -15.28 20.04
N ARG A 82 -47.51 -15.86 20.97
CA ARG A 82 -47.16 -15.84 22.39
C ARG A 82 -45.84 -16.56 22.67
N MET A 83 -45.58 -17.66 21.99
CA MET A 83 -44.30 -18.39 22.09
C MET A 83 -43.15 -17.56 21.52
N LEU A 84 -43.32 -16.92 20.35
CA LEU A 84 -42.31 -16.04 19.75
C LEU A 84 -42.02 -14.84 20.66
N GLN A 85 -43.03 -14.22 21.25
CA GLN A 85 -42.84 -13.12 22.20
C GLN A 85 -42.11 -13.57 23.47
N ALA A 86 -42.53 -14.71 24.06
CA ALA A 86 -41.88 -15.26 25.23
C ALA A 86 -40.41 -15.63 24.92
N TRP A 87 -40.13 -16.16 23.74
CA TRP A 87 -38.79 -16.43 23.27
C TRP A 87 -37.96 -15.16 23.15
N SER A 88 -38.44 -14.15 22.40
CA SER A 88 -37.73 -12.88 22.20
C SER A 88 -37.46 -12.14 23.51
N THR A 89 -38.36 -12.23 24.49
CA THR A 89 -38.19 -11.53 25.77
C THR A 89 -37.27 -12.26 26.74
N ARG A 90 -37.34 -13.59 26.81
CA ARG A 90 -36.61 -14.41 27.82
C ARG A 90 -35.27 -14.94 27.35
N TYR A 91 -35.10 -15.18 26.04
CA TYR A 91 -33.96 -15.87 25.48
C TYR A 91 -33.16 -14.98 24.51
N ASN A 92 -33.55 -13.72 24.34
CA ASN A 92 -32.76 -12.79 23.55
C ASN A 92 -31.40 -12.50 24.26
N PRO A 93 -30.29 -12.70 23.63
CA PRO A 93 -28.97 -12.40 24.20
C PRO A 93 -28.83 -10.99 24.76
N LYS A 94 -29.52 -10.00 24.15
CA LYS A 94 -29.59 -8.62 24.64
C LYS A 94 -30.19 -8.49 26.03
N ASN A 95 -31.05 -9.41 26.43
CA ASN A 95 -31.74 -9.39 27.72
C ASN A 95 -31.14 -10.34 28.76
N GLY A 96 -29.85 -10.77 28.52
CA GLY A 96 -29.12 -11.60 29.45
C GLY A 96 -29.53 -13.08 29.45
N GLY A 97 -30.06 -13.59 28.35
CA GLY A 97 -30.58 -14.93 28.01
C GLY A 97 -29.90 -16.19 28.59
N LYS A 98 -29.67 -16.22 29.90
CA LYS A 98 -29.05 -17.35 30.64
C LYS A 98 -30.06 -18.31 31.28
N ARG A 99 -31.37 -18.17 31.01
CA ARG A 99 -32.34 -19.05 31.60
C ARG A 99 -32.49 -20.34 30.79
N PRO A 100 -32.49 -21.50 31.42
CA PRO A 100 -32.74 -22.75 30.74
C PRO A 100 -34.12 -22.74 30.09
N LEU A 101 -34.21 -23.24 28.86
CA LEU A 101 -35.44 -23.42 28.15
C LEU A 101 -36.13 -24.68 28.67
N ILE A 102 -37.35 -24.55 29.24
CA ILE A 102 -38.20 -25.66 29.59
C ILE A 102 -39.21 -25.85 28.48
N LEU A 103 -39.16 -26.98 27.82
CA LEU A 103 -40.08 -27.40 26.79
C LEU A 103 -41.10 -28.34 27.40
N ASP A 104 -42.39 -28.05 27.18
CA ASP A 104 -43.51 -28.88 27.65
C ASP A 104 -44.37 -29.27 26.43
N GLY A 105 -45.17 -30.32 26.60
CA GLY A 105 -46.14 -30.76 25.56
C GLY A 105 -45.50 -31.39 24.30
N GLY A 106 -44.31 -31.97 24.41
CA GLY A 106 -43.66 -32.64 23.26
C GLY A 106 -43.05 -31.68 22.24
N LEU A 107 -42.76 -30.44 22.64
CA LEU A 107 -42.00 -29.51 21.82
C LEU A 107 -40.55 -29.91 21.72
N GLU A 108 -40.03 -29.97 20.51
CA GLU A 108 -38.63 -30.23 20.25
C GLU A 108 -37.95 -28.97 19.62
N VAL A 109 -36.72 -28.70 20.04
CA VAL A 109 -35.88 -27.67 19.41
C VAL A 109 -35.00 -28.34 18.40
N ASP A 110 -35.14 -27.93 17.18
CA ASP A 110 -34.23 -28.34 16.10
C ASP A 110 -33.54 -27.08 15.53
N SER A 111 -32.29 -27.20 15.15
CA SER A 111 -31.60 -26.12 14.44
C SER A 111 -31.77 -26.30 12.95
N LEU A 112 -32.22 -25.29 12.24
CA LEU A 112 -32.38 -25.32 10.79
C LEU A 112 -31.06 -25.61 10.06
N THR A 113 -29.96 -25.30 10.68
CA THR A 113 -28.63 -25.49 10.10
C THR A 113 -27.70 -26.07 11.16
N LYS A 114 -27.17 -27.25 10.92
CA LYS A 114 -26.04 -27.80 11.68
C LYS A 114 -24.74 -27.11 11.24
N VAL A 115 -24.72 -25.76 11.30
CA VAL A 115 -23.54 -25.00 10.90
C VAL A 115 -22.48 -25.16 12.00
N ASN A 116 -21.38 -25.78 11.65
CA ASN A 116 -20.25 -25.90 12.54
C ASN A 116 -19.55 -24.53 12.65
N PHE A 117 -19.18 -24.10 13.86
CA PHE A 117 -18.47 -22.84 14.08
C PHE A 117 -17.19 -22.71 13.26
N LYS A 118 -16.52 -23.81 12.93
CA LYS A 118 -15.37 -23.83 12.03
C LYS A 118 -15.72 -23.45 10.59
N GLU A 119 -16.94 -23.74 10.14
CA GLU A 119 -17.42 -23.37 8.79
C GLU A 119 -17.82 -21.91 8.70
N LEU A 120 -18.01 -21.24 9.85
CA LEU A 120 -18.25 -19.81 9.97
C LEU A 120 -16.97 -19.00 10.16
N ASP A 121 -15.79 -19.65 10.11
CA ASP A 121 -14.52 -18.95 10.15
C ASP A 121 -14.24 -18.27 8.79
N PHE A 122 -14.65 -17.01 8.68
CA PHE A 122 -14.41 -16.18 7.50
C PHE A 122 -13.02 -15.54 7.49
N GLN A 123 -12.17 -15.76 8.49
CA GLN A 123 -10.86 -15.10 8.61
C GLN A 123 -9.97 -15.29 7.37
N PRO A 124 -9.79 -16.53 6.83
CA PRO A 124 -9.01 -16.71 5.61
C PRO A 124 -9.59 -16.00 4.39
N SER A 125 -10.92 -15.96 4.29
CA SER A 125 -11.63 -15.26 3.21
C SER A 125 -11.51 -13.74 3.34
N ILE A 126 -11.59 -13.21 4.56
CA ILE A 126 -11.40 -11.78 4.84
C ILE A 126 -9.97 -11.37 4.45
N ALA A 127 -8.95 -12.11 4.89
CA ALA A 127 -7.56 -11.83 4.56
C ALA A 127 -7.29 -11.87 3.05
N ALA A 128 -7.87 -12.85 2.33
CA ALA A 128 -7.77 -12.93 0.88
C ALA A 128 -8.44 -11.72 0.19
N ASN A 129 -9.61 -11.33 0.66
CA ASN A 129 -10.33 -10.17 0.12
C ASN A 129 -9.61 -8.85 0.41
N GLU A 130 -8.98 -8.70 1.57
CA GLU A 130 -8.14 -7.55 1.91
C GLU A 130 -6.99 -7.40 0.93
N LYS A 131 -6.30 -8.48 0.58
CA LYS A 131 -5.24 -8.47 -0.44
C LYS A 131 -5.74 -7.95 -1.79
N ILE A 132 -6.89 -8.41 -2.25
CA ILE A 132 -7.49 -7.94 -3.52
C ILE A 132 -7.77 -6.44 -3.49
N ILE A 133 -8.23 -5.90 -2.36
CA ILE A 133 -8.48 -4.46 -2.21
C ILE A 133 -7.17 -3.68 -2.23
N LEU A 134 -6.14 -4.16 -1.52
CA LEU A 134 -4.82 -3.54 -1.51
C LEU A 134 -4.18 -3.53 -2.89
N GLU A 135 -4.25 -4.65 -3.62
CA GLU A 135 -3.76 -4.77 -5.00
C GLU A 135 -4.48 -3.80 -5.95
N ALA A 136 -5.80 -3.63 -5.80
CA ALA A 136 -6.57 -2.66 -6.59
C ALA A 136 -6.13 -1.21 -6.33
N LEU A 137 -5.64 -0.91 -5.13
CA LEU A 137 -5.07 0.39 -4.76
C LEU A 137 -3.58 0.52 -5.13
N GLY A 138 -2.93 -0.58 -5.53
CA GLY A 138 -1.49 -0.65 -5.78
C GLY A 138 -0.65 -0.66 -4.50
N VAL A 139 -1.23 -1.08 -3.37
CA VAL A 139 -0.52 -1.21 -2.09
C VAL A 139 -0.02 -2.64 -1.93
N PRO A 140 1.30 -2.89 -1.82
CA PRO A 140 1.82 -4.22 -1.54
C PRO A 140 1.30 -4.75 -0.19
N PRO A 141 0.66 -5.94 -0.15
CA PRO A 141 0.08 -6.48 1.09
C PRO A 141 1.09 -6.65 2.22
N ILE A 142 2.34 -6.95 1.91
CA ILE A 142 3.43 -7.12 2.88
C ILE A 142 3.67 -5.88 3.76
N LEU A 143 3.28 -4.68 3.31
CA LEU A 143 3.39 -3.46 4.11
C LEU A 143 2.43 -3.42 5.31
N LEU A 144 1.36 -4.21 5.27
CA LEU A 144 0.37 -4.32 6.35
C LEU A 144 0.54 -5.60 7.16
N ASP A 145 1.04 -6.68 6.55
CA ASP A 145 1.21 -7.99 7.21
C ASP A 145 2.41 -8.05 8.18
N GLY A 146 3.20 -6.97 8.29
CA GLY A 146 4.31 -6.88 9.24
C GLY A 146 5.46 -7.85 8.92
N GLY A 147 5.80 -8.00 7.65
CA GLY A 147 6.90 -8.85 7.19
C GLY A 147 8.27 -8.48 7.77
N ASN A 148 9.28 -9.31 7.55
CA ASN A 148 10.66 -9.03 7.92
C ASN A 148 11.14 -7.71 7.30
N ASN A 149 11.85 -6.89 8.07
CA ASN A 149 12.39 -5.58 7.65
C ASN A 149 13.16 -5.64 6.33
N ALA A 150 13.84 -6.74 6.04
CA ALA A 150 14.54 -6.96 4.77
C ALA A 150 13.61 -6.94 3.55
N ASN A 151 12.35 -7.36 3.72
CA ASN A 151 11.36 -7.40 2.65
C ASN A 151 10.46 -6.16 2.61
N ILE A 152 10.28 -5.49 3.74
CA ILE A 152 9.40 -4.30 3.82
C ILE A 152 9.98 -3.16 2.99
N ARG A 153 11.27 -2.88 3.13
CA ARG A 153 11.92 -1.73 2.48
C ARG A 153 11.89 -1.77 0.95
N PRO A 154 12.25 -2.87 0.25
CA PRO A 154 12.12 -2.98 -1.20
C PRO A 154 10.66 -2.80 -1.67
N ASN A 155 9.69 -3.38 -0.94
CA ASN A 155 8.28 -3.25 -1.28
C ASN A 155 7.74 -1.84 -1.02
N HIS A 156 8.23 -1.15 0.01
CA HIS A 156 7.91 0.24 0.26
C HIS A 156 8.45 1.13 -0.86
N ARG A 157 9.69 0.90 -1.32
CA ARG A 157 10.27 1.57 -2.48
C ARG A 157 9.42 1.34 -3.74
N LEU A 158 9.06 0.07 -4.00
CA LEU A 158 8.22 -0.30 -5.14
C LEU A 158 6.86 0.41 -5.10
N TYR A 159 6.24 0.49 -3.93
CA TYR A 159 4.98 1.21 -3.73
C TYR A 159 5.09 2.69 -4.13
N TYR A 160 6.17 3.37 -3.74
CA TYR A 160 6.40 4.75 -4.16
C TYR A 160 6.62 4.86 -5.67
N LEU A 161 7.46 4.00 -6.25
CA LEU A 161 7.78 4.06 -7.67
C LEU A 161 6.59 3.76 -8.57
N GLU A 162 5.81 2.71 -8.26
CA GLU A 162 4.75 2.20 -9.14
C GLU A 162 3.37 2.79 -8.83
N THR A 163 3.15 3.28 -7.62
CA THR A 163 1.82 3.77 -7.21
C THR A 163 1.82 5.26 -6.92
N ILE A 164 2.70 5.73 -6.03
CA ILE A 164 2.65 7.13 -5.55
C ILE A 164 3.19 8.10 -6.60
N LEU A 165 4.41 7.88 -7.11
CA LEU A 165 5.03 8.79 -8.09
C LEU A 165 4.20 8.97 -9.37
N PRO A 166 3.60 7.93 -9.97
CA PRO A 166 2.70 8.13 -11.12
C PRO A 166 1.49 9.02 -10.81
N ILE A 167 0.95 8.97 -9.57
CA ILE A 167 -0.14 9.87 -9.15
C ILE A 167 0.37 11.29 -9.03
N VAL A 168 1.51 11.49 -8.34
CA VAL A 168 2.13 12.81 -8.15
C VAL A 168 2.47 13.44 -9.50
N ARG A 169 3.07 12.67 -10.42
CA ARG A 169 3.36 13.14 -11.80
C ARG A 169 2.11 13.54 -12.56
N LYS A 170 1.03 12.75 -12.45
CA LYS A 170 -0.25 13.10 -13.07
C LYS A 170 -0.78 14.44 -12.56
N ILE A 171 -0.67 14.68 -11.25
CA ILE A 171 -1.04 15.96 -10.63
C ILE A 171 -0.11 17.07 -11.14
N GLY A 172 1.21 16.84 -11.13
CA GLY A 172 2.21 17.76 -11.63
C GLY A 172 1.95 18.20 -13.08
N TYR A 173 1.70 17.25 -13.99
CA TYR A 173 1.37 17.56 -15.38
C TYR A 173 0.08 18.35 -15.55
N ALA A 174 -0.94 18.08 -14.72
CA ALA A 174 -2.18 18.85 -14.79
C ALA A 174 -1.96 20.30 -14.32
N CYS A 175 -1.15 20.49 -13.28
CA CYS A 175 -0.76 21.81 -12.78
C CYS A 175 0.16 22.54 -13.77
N GLU A 176 1.11 21.84 -14.39
CA GLU A 176 1.99 22.40 -15.42
C GLU A 176 1.18 22.95 -16.61
N ARG A 177 0.20 22.19 -17.08
CA ARG A 177 -0.71 22.65 -18.15
C ARG A 177 -1.51 23.89 -17.78
N TYR A 178 -1.85 24.01 -16.51
CA TYR A 178 -2.68 25.12 -16.02
C TYR A 178 -1.85 26.38 -15.76
N PHE A 179 -0.72 26.25 -15.09
CA PHE A 179 0.11 27.37 -14.66
C PHE A 179 1.21 27.73 -15.66
N GLY A 180 1.53 26.87 -16.62
CA GLY A 180 2.54 27.12 -17.66
C GLY A 180 3.99 26.96 -17.21
N PHE A 181 4.26 26.46 -15.99
CA PHE A 181 5.61 26.17 -15.51
C PHE A 181 5.75 24.71 -15.08
N LYS A 182 6.93 24.16 -15.29
CA LYS A 182 7.22 22.75 -14.99
C LYS A 182 7.29 22.53 -13.49
N LEU A 183 6.53 21.53 -13.01
CA LEU A 183 6.61 21.03 -11.66
C LEU A 183 7.35 19.69 -11.68
N VAL A 184 8.36 19.59 -10.83
CA VAL A 184 9.16 18.36 -10.66
C VAL A 184 8.95 17.86 -9.24
N GLU A 185 8.71 16.56 -9.12
CA GLU A 185 8.60 15.92 -7.80
C GLU A 185 9.93 15.94 -7.06
N ASP A 186 9.93 16.43 -5.83
CA ASP A 186 11.07 16.31 -4.92
C ASP A 186 10.95 15.01 -4.11
N VAL A 187 11.84 14.06 -4.40
CA VAL A 187 11.90 12.75 -3.74
C VAL A 187 12.99 12.66 -2.67
N HIS A 188 13.78 13.74 -2.48
CA HIS A 188 14.92 13.73 -1.54
C HIS A 188 14.48 13.56 -0.09
N GLY A 189 13.28 14.03 0.26
CA GLY A 189 12.70 13.86 1.59
C GLY A 189 12.02 12.51 1.85
N VAL A 190 11.98 11.58 0.86
CA VAL A 190 11.29 10.29 0.99
C VAL A 190 12.26 9.18 1.37
N PRO A 191 12.30 8.68 2.63
CA PRO A 191 13.30 7.70 3.07
C PRO A 191 13.27 6.39 2.27
N ALA A 192 12.09 5.97 1.79
CA ALA A 192 11.94 4.75 1.00
C ALA A 192 12.62 4.81 -0.38
N LEU A 193 12.79 6.02 -0.93
CA LEU A 193 13.42 6.25 -2.23
C LEU A 193 14.91 6.55 -2.12
N GLN A 194 15.39 6.87 -0.93
CA GLN A 194 16.81 7.12 -0.71
C GLN A 194 17.61 5.79 -0.80
N PRO A 195 18.80 5.80 -1.42
CA PRO A 195 19.71 4.67 -1.35
C PRO A 195 20.09 4.38 0.10
N GLU A 196 20.46 3.14 0.40
CA GLU A 196 21.03 2.84 1.72
C GLU A 196 22.35 3.60 1.90
N LEU A 197 22.56 4.13 3.10
CA LEU A 197 23.80 4.86 3.42
C LEU A 197 25.06 4.04 3.05
N ARG A 198 24.98 2.72 3.23
CA ARG A 198 26.06 1.80 2.85
C ARG A 198 26.27 1.76 1.34
N ASP A 199 25.19 1.65 0.57
CA ASP A 199 25.27 1.59 -0.90
C ASP A 199 25.68 2.94 -1.47
N GLN A 200 25.19 4.03 -0.88
CA GLN A 200 25.58 5.39 -1.22
C GLN A 200 27.07 5.63 -0.95
N ALA A 201 27.56 5.20 0.23
CA ALA A 201 28.97 5.31 0.59
C ALA A 201 29.85 4.49 -0.36
N ALA A 202 29.46 3.25 -0.70
CA ALA A 202 30.17 2.41 -1.64
C ALA A 202 30.20 3.01 -3.05
N TYR A 203 29.08 3.55 -3.51
CA TYR A 203 28.94 4.21 -4.80
C TYR A 203 29.88 5.43 -4.90
N TYR A 204 29.82 6.35 -3.95
CA TYR A 204 30.68 7.51 -3.94
C TYR A 204 32.17 7.17 -3.75
N ALA A 205 32.47 6.21 -2.88
CA ALA A 205 33.82 5.72 -2.73
C ALA A 205 34.37 5.19 -4.06
N THR A 206 33.57 4.47 -4.85
CA THR A 206 33.94 3.99 -6.17
C THR A 206 34.23 5.14 -7.13
N LEU A 207 33.36 6.14 -7.20
CA LEU A 207 33.53 7.30 -8.10
C LEU A 207 34.77 8.12 -7.78
N VAL A 208 35.07 8.33 -6.49
CA VAL A 208 36.30 9.02 -6.07
C VAL A 208 37.52 8.19 -6.36
N ASN A 209 37.50 6.88 -6.07
CA ASN A 209 38.62 5.98 -6.28
C ASN A 209 38.92 5.73 -7.76
N THR A 210 37.92 5.84 -8.65
CA THR A 210 38.13 5.74 -10.10
C THR A 210 38.49 7.06 -10.76
N GLY A 211 38.60 8.15 -10.00
CA GLY A 211 38.91 9.47 -10.53
C GLY A 211 37.80 10.11 -11.37
N ILE A 212 36.53 9.70 -11.17
CA ILE A 212 35.38 10.26 -11.90
C ILE A 212 34.86 11.50 -11.18
N MET A 213 34.90 11.51 -9.84
CA MET A 213 34.43 12.64 -8.99
C MET A 213 35.51 13.03 -7.99
N THR A 214 35.57 14.32 -7.67
CA THR A 214 36.42 14.82 -6.60
C THR A 214 35.80 14.56 -5.24
N PRO A 215 36.57 14.51 -4.14
CA PRO A 215 35.99 14.40 -2.81
C PRO A 215 35.04 15.54 -2.45
N ASN A 216 35.29 16.78 -2.93
CA ASN A 216 34.40 17.92 -2.66
C ASN A 216 33.10 17.84 -3.45
N GLU A 217 33.10 17.35 -4.68
CA GLU A 217 31.85 17.07 -5.42
C GLU A 217 30.97 16.03 -4.72
N VAL A 218 31.58 14.99 -4.11
CA VAL A 218 30.84 14.01 -3.30
C VAL A 218 30.30 14.65 -2.01
N ARG A 219 31.07 15.52 -1.36
CA ARG A 219 30.60 16.23 -0.17
C ARG A 219 29.43 17.15 -0.50
N ASP A 220 29.48 17.85 -1.60
CA ASP A 220 28.37 18.68 -2.09
C ASP A 220 27.13 17.83 -2.40
N ALA A 221 27.29 16.70 -3.10
CA ALA A 221 26.22 15.76 -3.36
C ALA A 221 25.60 15.15 -2.08
N MET A 222 26.37 15.11 -1.00
CA MET A 222 25.92 14.67 0.34
C MET A 222 25.46 15.83 1.25
N ASN A 223 25.37 17.07 0.71
CA ASN A 223 25.02 18.27 1.46
C ASN A 223 26.00 18.58 2.63
N MET A 224 27.28 18.31 2.43
CA MET A 224 28.37 18.58 3.36
C MET A 224 29.21 19.76 2.87
N GLU A 225 29.74 20.57 3.77
CA GLU A 225 30.62 21.67 3.43
C GLU A 225 31.92 21.16 2.76
N PRO A 226 32.44 21.84 1.70
CA PRO A 226 33.70 21.47 1.06
C PRO A 226 34.87 21.62 2.00
N ILE A 227 35.93 20.88 1.75
CA ILE A 227 37.20 20.94 2.49
C ILE A 227 38.28 21.45 1.56
N GLU A 228 39.08 22.39 2.00
CA GLU A 228 40.20 22.95 1.24
C GLU A 228 41.18 21.86 0.84
N GLY A 229 41.66 21.87 -0.44
CA GLY A 229 42.60 20.92 -0.98
C GLY A 229 41.98 19.57 -1.43
N HIS A 230 40.64 19.45 -1.48
CA HIS A 230 39.98 18.22 -1.90
C HIS A 230 39.22 18.36 -3.23
N ASP A 231 39.63 19.30 -4.09
CA ASP A 231 39.05 19.55 -5.41
C ASP A 231 39.75 18.82 -6.56
N GLU A 232 40.80 18.05 -6.26
CA GLU A 232 41.54 17.31 -7.26
C GLU A 232 41.02 15.86 -7.40
N LEU A 233 41.01 15.38 -8.66
CA LEU A 233 40.68 13.99 -8.95
C LEU A 233 41.74 13.04 -8.42
N ARG A 234 41.37 12.04 -7.68
CA ARG A 234 42.26 11.01 -7.20
C ARG A 234 42.44 9.93 -8.29
N ILE A 235 43.59 9.90 -8.91
CA ILE A 235 43.92 8.86 -9.86
C ILE A 235 44.58 7.70 -9.09
N PRO A 236 44.01 6.47 -9.11
CA PRO A 236 44.62 5.34 -8.42
C PRO A 236 46.01 5.02 -8.98
N ALA A 237 46.99 4.83 -8.11
CA ALA A 237 48.35 4.54 -8.50
C ALA A 237 48.53 3.29 -9.40
N ASN A 238 47.61 2.36 -9.32
CA ASN A 238 47.58 1.16 -10.17
C ASN A 238 47.04 1.41 -11.61
N ILE A 239 46.37 2.54 -11.84
CA ILE A 239 45.91 2.94 -13.19
C ILE A 239 46.87 3.95 -13.80
N ALA A 240 47.53 4.75 -12.96
CA ALA A 240 48.44 5.80 -13.38
C ALA A 240 49.72 5.30 -14.05
N GLY A 241 49.86 4.03 -14.32
CA GLY A 241 51.01 3.43 -14.97
C GLY A 241 52.31 4.12 -14.55
N SER A 242 53.40 3.47 -14.38
CA SER A 242 54.71 3.99 -14.01
C SER A 242 54.86 5.52 -14.21
N ALA A 243 54.48 6.31 -13.21
CA ALA A 243 54.81 7.73 -13.25
C ALA A 243 56.30 7.89 -13.26
N VAL A 244 56.79 8.64 -14.26
CA VAL A 244 58.21 8.89 -14.43
C VAL A 244 58.79 9.69 -13.26
N ASN A 245 57.93 10.40 -12.51
CA ASN A 245 58.28 11.15 -11.32
C ASN A 245 57.60 10.54 -10.07
N PRO A 246 58.39 10.16 -9.05
CA PRO A 246 57.86 9.65 -7.77
C PRO A 246 56.99 10.63 -7.03
N GLU A 247 57.09 11.93 -7.30
CA GLU A 247 56.28 13.00 -6.70
C GLU A 247 54.84 13.03 -7.25
N GLU A 248 54.61 12.45 -8.44
CA GLU A 248 53.30 12.39 -9.06
C GLU A 248 52.50 11.12 -8.67
N GLY A 249 53.09 10.26 -7.81
CA GLY A 249 52.49 9.00 -7.37
C GLY A 249 52.57 7.90 -8.43
N GLY A 250 53.39 6.93 -8.25
CA GLY A 250 53.61 5.77 -9.08
C GLY A 250 54.64 4.84 -8.47
N ARG A 251 54.68 3.58 -8.90
CA ARG A 251 55.74 2.65 -8.48
C ARG A 251 57.06 3.15 -9.05
N PRO A 252 58.12 3.32 -8.24
CA PRO A 252 59.42 3.66 -8.77
C PRO A 252 59.85 2.62 -9.83
N PRO A 253 60.56 3.02 -10.89
CA PRO A 253 61.07 2.09 -11.87
C PRO A 253 61.95 1.07 -11.16
N GLU A 254 61.81 -0.23 -11.52
CA GLU A 254 62.74 -1.26 -11.05
C GLU A 254 64.13 -0.87 -11.54
N GLU A 255 65.08 -0.71 -10.58
CA GLU A 255 66.47 -0.58 -10.91
C GLU A 255 66.88 -1.85 -11.65
N THR A 256 67.17 -1.73 -12.94
CA THR A 256 67.81 -2.78 -13.69
C THR A 256 69.29 -2.86 -13.18
N GLU A 257 69.57 -3.89 -12.40
CA GLU A 257 70.93 -4.23 -12.08
C GLU A 257 71.65 -4.49 -13.42
N ASP A 258 72.51 -3.54 -13.85
CA ASP A 258 73.47 -3.77 -14.93
C ASP A 258 74.39 -4.85 -14.45
N THR A 259 74.17 -6.07 -14.87
CA THR A 259 75.20 -7.13 -14.82
C THR A 259 76.32 -6.76 -15.82
N GLU A 260 77.35 -6.10 -15.29
CA GLU A 260 78.61 -6.03 -15.96
C GLU A 260 79.20 -7.47 -15.96
N ASP A 261 79.09 -8.16 -17.09
CA ASP A 261 79.83 -9.36 -17.35
C ASP A 261 81.25 -8.97 -17.79
N GLU A 262 82.28 -9.38 -17.00
CA GLU A 262 83.67 -9.53 -17.41
C GLU A 262 83.89 -10.79 -18.24
#